data_9a5e259dd652dfa7e5e3176048372c29
#
_entry.id   9a5e259dd652dfa7e5e3176048372c29
#
_cell.length_a   1.000
_cell.length_b   1.000
_cell.length_c   1.000
_cell.angle_alpha   90.00
_cell.angle_beta   90.00
_cell.angle_gamma   90.00
#
_symmetry.space_group_name_H-M   'P 1'
#
loop_
_entity.id
_entity.type
_entity.pdbx_description
1 polymer ?
#
loop_
_entity_poly.entity_id
_entity_poly.type
_entity_poly.pdbx_seq_one_letter_code
_entity_poly.pdbx_strand_id
1 'polypeptide(L)'
;MANFNLDNHISKTPDFPKEGITFYDISPALEDPDVLAQLMQDMTKLAADFQPDIFAGIDARGFLFSMPLALALKCGTIMVRKAGKLPGKVLEESYALEYGTARLSMHASRAVRDKKVVLCDDLLATGGTLA
;
A
#
# COMPACT_ATOMS: atom_id res chain seq x y z
N MET A 1 22.88 -2.89 4.77
CA MET A 1 23.54 -2.23 3.63
C MET A 1 23.82 -0.77 3.97
N ALA A 2 25.06 -0.39 3.95
CA ALA A 2 25.41 1.03 3.99
C ALA A 2 24.93 1.67 2.66
N ASN A 3 24.25 2.78 2.70
CA ASN A 3 23.74 3.51 1.52
C ASN A 3 22.67 2.76 0.70
N PHE A 4 21.73 2.07 1.36
CA PHE A 4 20.57 1.53 0.66
C PHE A 4 19.74 2.67 0.07
N ASN A 5 19.52 2.62 -1.24
CA ASN A 5 18.65 3.55 -1.96
C ASN A 5 17.68 2.75 -2.82
N LEU A 6 16.42 2.74 -2.40
CA LEU A 6 15.35 2.00 -3.07
C LEU A 6 15.18 2.41 -4.54
N ASP A 7 15.43 3.68 -4.88
CA ASP A 7 15.26 4.17 -6.26
C ASP A 7 16.14 3.42 -7.27
N ASN A 8 17.28 2.89 -6.83
CA ASN A 8 18.16 2.08 -7.68
C ASN A 8 17.58 0.70 -8.02
N HIS A 9 16.53 0.29 -7.32
CA HIS A 9 15.89 -1.02 -7.46
C HIS A 9 14.46 -0.91 -8.02
N ILE A 10 14.09 0.26 -8.51
CA ILE A 10 12.80 0.51 -9.15
C ILE A 10 13.02 0.70 -10.64
N SER A 11 12.30 -0.05 -11.45
CA SER A 11 12.30 0.12 -12.90
C SER A 11 11.38 1.27 -13.28
N LYS A 12 11.84 2.10 -14.21
CA LYS A 12 11.07 3.26 -14.70
C LYS A 12 10.85 3.09 -16.18
N THR A 13 9.59 3.00 -16.59
CA THR A 13 9.20 2.87 -17.99
C THR A 13 8.50 4.15 -18.43
N PRO A 14 9.07 4.94 -19.36
CA PRO A 14 8.41 6.11 -19.87
C PRO A 14 7.21 5.74 -20.76
N ASP A 15 6.25 6.65 -20.85
CA ASP A 15 5.09 6.54 -21.74
C ASP A 15 4.29 5.25 -21.56
N PHE A 16 4.07 4.85 -20.30
CA PHE A 16 3.25 3.69 -19.95
C PHE A 16 2.33 4.04 -18.76
N PRO A 17 1.05 3.66 -18.79
CA PRO A 17 0.30 3.04 -19.89
C PRO A 17 -0.04 4.00 -21.04
N LYS A 18 0.30 5.27 -20.89
CA LYS A 18 0.04 6.34 -21.87
C LYS A 18 1.24 7.25 -22.01
N GLU A 19 1.31 7.96 -23.15
CA GLU A 19 2.32 9.00 -23.38
C GLU A 19 2.30 10.05 -22.26
N GLY A 20 3.49 10.45 -21.81
CA GLY A 20 3.67 11.43 -20.74
C GLY A 20 3.64 10.87 -19.33
N ILE A 21 3.31 9.59 -19.15
CA ILE A 21 3.28 8.93 -17.84
C ILE A 21 4.49 8.01 -17.71
N THR A 22 5.25 8.17 -16.62
CA THR A 22 6.32 7.23 -16.27
C THR A 22 5.76 6.19 -15.30
N PHE A 23 5.86 4.92 -15.69
CA PHE A 23 5.48 3.80 -14.85
C PHE A 23 6.63 3.38 -13.94
N TYR A 24 6.38 3.35 -12.65
CA TYR A 24 7.32 2.89 -11.64
C TYR A 24 6.99 1.44 -11.27
N ASP A 25 7.91 0.54 -11.56
CA ASP A 25 7.73 -0.89 -11.30
C ASP A 25 8.62 -1.30 -10.12
N ILE A 26 7.97 -1.77 -9.05
CA ILE A 26 8.65 -2.24 -7.83
C ILE A 26 9.13 -3.69 -7.92
N SER A 27 8.79 -4.40 -8.99
CA SER A 27 9.11 -5.82 -9.13
C SER A 27 10.59 -6.13 -8.89
N PRO A 28 11.56 -5.37 -9.44
CA PRO A 28 12.97 -5.66 -9.19
C PRO A 28 13.36 -5.59 -7.71
N ALA A 29 12.73 -4.69 -6.94
CA ALA A 29 12.98 -4.60 -5.50
C ALA A 29 12.38 -5.80 -4.74
N LEU A 30 11.26 -6.34 -5.20
CA LEU A 30 10.61 -7.50 -4.59
C LEU A 30 11.31 -8.82 -4.94
N GLU A 31 11.94 -8.89 -6.12
CA GLU A 31 12.61 -10.09 -6.61
C GLU A 31 13.97 -10.34 -5.95
N ASP A 32 14.61 -9.28 -5.47
CA ASP A 32 15.91 -9.37 -4.79
C ASP A 32 15.69 -9.58 -3.29
N PRO A 33 16.11 -10.74 -2.73
CA PRO A 33 15.85 -11.04 -1.32
C PRO A 33 16.52 -10.09 -0.34
N ASP A 34 17.68 -9.56 -0.66
CA ASP A 34 18.40 -8.63 0.23
C ASP A 34 17.75 -7.26 0.21
N VAL A 35 17.34 -6.80 -0.97
CA VAL A 35 16.60 -5.54 -1.13
C VAL A 35 15.26 -5.61 -0.44
N LEU A 36 14.51 -6.70 -0.64
CA LEU A 36 13.23 -6.92 0.00
C LEU A 36 13.35 -6.94 1.52
N ALA A 37 14.34 -7.64 2.04
CA ALA A 37 14.58 -7.70 3.49
C ALA A 37 14.90 -6.32 4.07
N GLN A 38 15.74 -5.54 3.39
CA GLN A 38 16.09 -4.18 3.83
C GLN A 38 14.87 -3.26 3.77
N LEU A 39 14.11 -3.31 2.68
CA LEU A 39 12.87 -2.54 2.51
C LEU A 39 11.89 -2.82 3.65
N MET A 40 11.62 -4.10 3.92
CA MET A 40 10.70 -4.47 4.99
C MET A 40 11.21 -4.09 6.37
N GLN A 41 12.51 -4.14 6.60
CA GLN A 41 13.10 -3.69 7.86
C GLN A 41 12.89 -2.18 8.06
N ASP A 42 13.13 -1.38 7.03
CA ASP A 42 12.97 0.06 7.11
C ASP A 42 11.50 0.47 7.27
N MET A 43 10.59 -0.16 6.52
CA MET A 43 9.16 0.07 6.67
C MET A 43 8.65 -0.33 8.06
N THR A 44 9.15 -1.44 8.61
CA THR A 44 8.78 -1.88 9.96
C THR A 44 9.20 -0.86 11.01
N LYS A 45 10.41 -0.32 10.91
CA LYS A 45 10.88 0.74 11.83
C LYS A 45 9.99 1.97 11.76
N LEU A 46 9.69 2.45 10.54
CA LEU A 46 8.81 3.60 10.34
C LEU A 46 7.42 3.36 10.92
N ALA A 47 6.84 2.20 10.64
CA ALA A 47 5.50 1.86 11.13
C ALA A 47 5.45 1.73 12.65
N ALA A 48 6.50 1.20 13.27
CA ALA A 48 6.58 1.01 14.72
C ALA A 48 6.48 2.34 15.50
N ASP A 49 7.01 3.42 14.94
CA ASP A 49 6.96 4.74 15.56
C ASP A 49 5.53 5.27 15.75
N PHE A 50 4.60 4.82 14.93
CA PHE A 50 3.18 5.15 15.04
C PHE A 50 2.42 4.30 16.05
N GLN A 51 3.02 3.22 16.55
CA GLN A 51 2.37 2.27 17.46
C GLN A 51 0.99 1.81 16.91
N PRO A 52 0.94 1.21 15.72
CA PRO A 52 -0.31 0.87 15.06
C PRO A 52 -1.09 -0.20 15.82
N ASP A 53 -2.42 -0.08 15.79
CA ASP A 53 -3.32 -1.13 16.24
C ASP A 53 -3.63 -2.12 15.12
N ILE A 54 -3.69 -1.61 13.88
CA ILE A 54 -4.04 -2.41 12.71
C ILE A 54 -3.47 -1.77 11.45
N PHE A 55 -3.18 -2.60 10.46
CA PHE A 55 -2.78 -2.15 9.12
C PHE A 55 -3.95 -2.24 8.14
N ALA A 56 -3.93 -1.41 7.12
CA ALA A 56 -4.85 -1.47 6.01
C ALA A 56 -4.07 -1.44 4.70
N GLY A 57 -4.14 -2.50 3.93
CA GLY A 57 -3.52 -2.58 2.61
C GLY A 57 -4.48 -2.15 1.52
N ILE A 58 -4.00 -1.33 0.60
CA ILE A 58 -4.79 -0.87 -0.55
C ILE A 58 -4.62 -1.85 -1.71
N ASP A 59 -5.73 -2.29 -2.29
CA ASP A 59 -5.77 -3.21 -3.44
C ASP A 59 -5.01 -2.61 -4.64
N ALA A 60 -3.99 -3.26 -5.16
CA ALA A 60 -3.55 -4.64 -4.83
C ALA A 60 -2.16 -4.70 -4.20
N ARG A 61 -1.24 -3.85 -4.63
CA ARG A 61 0.16 -3.92 -4.22
C ARG A 61 0.38 -3.51 -2.76
N GLY A 62 -0.53 -2.71 -2.18
CA GLY A 62 -0.50 -2.42 -0.76
C GLY A 62 -0.60 -3.65 0.14
N PHE A 63 -1.23 -4.73 -0.35
CA PHE A 63 -1.31 -6.00 0.38
C PHE A 63 0.05 -6.65 0.59
N LEU A 64 0.98 -6.46 -0.34
CA LEU A 64 2.34 -6.99 -0.25
C LEU A 64 3.09 -6.46 0.97
N PHE A 65 2.76 -5.26 1.40
CA PHE A 65 3.42 -4.59 2.52
C PHE A 65 2.63 -4.71 3.82
N SER A 66 1.30 -4.62 3.77
CA SER A 66 0.47 -4.65 4.98
C SER A 66 0.58 -5.97 5.74
N MET A 67 0.60 -7.10 5.04
CA MET A 67 0.69 -8.41 5.67
C MET A 67 2.02 -8.60 6.44
N PRO A 68 3.20 -8.44 5.83
CA PRO A 68 4.45 -8.62 6.55
C PRO A 68 4.65 -7.59 7.68
N LEU A 69 4.19 -6.36 7.51
CA LEU A 69 4.24 -5.35 8.58
C LEU A 69 3.37 -5.73 9.77
N ALA A 70 2.15 -6.20 9.52
CA ALA A 70 1.24 -6.66 10.55
C ALA A 70 1.86 -7.82 11.34
N LEU A 71 2.44 -8.79 10.65
CA LEU A 71 3.12 -9.91 11.30
C LEU A 71 4.31 -9.46 12.14
N ALA A 72 5.15 -8.56 11.62
CA ALA A 72 6.33 -8.06 12.31
C ALA A 72 5.97 -7.30 13.60
N LEU A 73 4.89 -6.54 13.58
CA LEU A 73 4.45 -5.72 14.72
C LEU A 73 3.31 -6.34 15.53
N LYS A 74 2.98 -7.61 15.25
CA LYS A 74 1.94 -8.38 15.98
C LYS A 74 0.57 -7.68 15.93
N CYS A 75 0.24 -7.10 14.78
CA CYS A 75 -1.05 -6.49 14.49
C CYS A 75 -1.84 -7.36 13.51
N GLY A 76 -3.11 -7.03 13.34
CA GLY A 76 -3.91 -7.52 12.23
C GLY A 76 -3.79 -6.61 11.00
N THR A 77 -4.42 -7.03 9.90
CA THR A 77 -4.54 -6.20 8.71
C THR A 77 -5.92 -6.36 8.08
N ILE A 78 -6.41 -5.30 7.48
CA ILE A 78 -7.65 -5.29 6.71
C ILE A 78 -7.33 -4.97 5.24
N MET A 79 -8.23 -5.42 4.38
CA MET A 79 -8.14 -5.13 2.95
C MET A 79 -9.04 -3.96 2.60
N VAL A 80 -8.47 -2.96 1.96
CA VAL A 80 -9.22 -1.91 1.28
C VAL A 80 -9.21 -2.27 -0.20
N ARG A 81 -10.37 -2.68 -0.72
CA ARG A 81 -10.49 -3.27 -2.03
C ARG A 81 -11.19 -2.36 -3.02
N LYS A 82 -10.91 -2.57 -4.30
CA LYS A 82 -11.69 -1.95 -5.36
C LYS A 82 -13.15 -2.35 -5.22
N ALA A 83 -14.08 -1.42 -5.54
CA ALA A 83 -15.50 -1.64 -5.38
C ALA A 83 -15.97 -2.93 -6.06
N GLY A 84 -16.89 -3.65 -5.41
CA GLY A 84 -17.44 -4.91 -5.91
C GLY A 84 -16.61 -6.15 -5.61
N LYS A 85 -15.47 -6.03 -4.92
CA LYS A 85 -14.59 -7.16 -4.59
C LYS A 85 -14.89 -7.79 -3.22
N LEU A 86 -15.62 -7.10 -2.36
CA LEU A 86 -15.97 -7.61 -1.03
C LEU A 86 -17.44 -7.99 -0.97
N PRO A 87 -17.77 -9.16 -0.40
CA PRO A 87 -19.15 -9.57 -0.15
C PRO A 87 -19.72 -8.89 1.09
N GLY A 88 -21.05 -8.87 1.17
CA GLY A 88 -21.75 -8.40 2.35
C GLY A 88 -21.82 -6.88 2.44
N LYS A 89 -21.99 -6.38 3.66
CA LYS A 89 -22.11 -4.96 3.93
C LYS A 89 -20.74 -4.29 3.94
N VAL A 90 -20.56 -3.29 3.08
CA VAL A 90 -19.31 -2.56 2.91
C VAL A 90 -19.52 -1.07 3.10
N LEU A 91 -18.43 -0.38 3.45
CA LEU A 91 -18.31 1.06 3.35
C LEU A 91 -17.56 1.35 2.05
N GLU A 92 -18.05 2.32 1.28
CA GLU A 92 -17.42 2.71 0.01
C GLU A 92 -17.14 4.22 0.00
N GLU A 93 -16.03 4.57 -0.61
CA GLU A 93 -15.65 5.96 -0.86
C GLU A 93 -15.16 6.10 -2.29
N SER A 94 -15.56 7.18 -2.94
CA SER A 94 -15.12 7.51 -4.30
C SER A 94 -13.98 8.50 -4.25
N TYR A 95 -13.02 8.34 -5.14
CA TYR A 95 -11.89 9.26 -5.27
C TYR A 95 -11.57 9.54 -6.74
N ALA A 96 -11.00 10.73 -6.98
CA ALA A 96 -10.61 11.13 -8.31
C ALA A 96 -9.28 10.48 -8.71
N LEU A 97 -9.24 9.96 -9.92
CA LEU A 97 -8.03 9.56 -10.62
C LEU A 97 -7.63 10.66 -11.60
N GLU A 98 -6.41 10.57 -12.12
CA GLU A 98 -5.96 11.44 -13.20
C GLU A 98 -6.89 11.32 -14.44
N TYR A 99 -7.46 10.13 -14.67
CA TYR A 99 -8.34 9.82 -15.80
C TYR A 99 -9.65 9.16 -15.35
N GLY A 100 -10.45 9.86 -14.55
CA GLY A 100 -11.74 9.36 -14.12
C GLY A 100 -11.91 9.29 -12.62
N THR A 101 -12.79 8.40 -12.17
CA THR A 101 -13.05 8.14 -10.75
C THR A 101 -12.93 6.65 -10.45
N ALA A 102 -12.54 6.34 -9.23
CA ALA A 102 -12.55 4.99 -8.71
C ALA A 102 -13.22 4.95 -7.35
N ARG A 103 -13.60 3.77 -6.91
CA ARG A 103 -14.17 3.56 -5.58
C ARG A 103 -13.42 2.46 -4.86
N LEU A 104 -13.19 2.69 -3.58
CA LEU A 104 -12.62 1.72 -2.66
C LEU A 104 -13.68 1.31 -1.65
N SER A 105 -13.57 0.10 -1.17
CA SER A 105 -14.49 -0.46 -0.17
C SER A 105 -13.75 -1.22 0.90
N MET A 106 -14.33 -1.23 2.10
CA MET A 106 -13.89 -2.06 3.22
C MET A 106 -15.11 -2.66 3.90
N HIS A 107 -14.93 -3.75 4.64
CA HIS A 107 -16.03 -4.33 5.39
C HIS A 107 -16.57 -3.36 6.43
N ALA A 108 -17.89 -3.11 6.41
CA ALA A 108 -18.56 -2.24 7.37
C ALA A 108 -18.54 -2.81 8.80
N SER A 109 -18.43 -4.14 8.92
CA SER A 109 -18.34 -4.83 10.22
C SER A 109 -16.95 -4.71 10.87
N ARG A 110 -15.96 -4.22 10.14
CA ARG A 110 -14.59 -4.06 10.66
C ARG A 110 -14.49 -2.72 11.37
N ALA A 111 -14.59 -2.76 12.70
CA ALA A 111 -14.48 -1.55 13.49
C ALA A 111 -13.02 -1.08 13.57
N VAL A 112 -12.74 0.04 12.94
CA VAL A 112 -11.45 0.72 13.04
C VAL A 112 -11.55 2.03 13.83
N ARG A 113 -12.72 2.32 14.36
CA ARG A 113 -12.96 3.51 15.17
C ARG A 113 -12.05 3.48 16.39
N ASP A 114 -11.42 4.61 16.67
CA ASP A 114 -10.50 4.81 17.78
C ASP A 114 -9.26 3.90 17.73
N LYS A 115 -8.98 3.34 16.54
CA LYS A 115 -7.78 2.55 16.28
C LYS A 115 -6.75 3.39 15.52
N LYS A 116 -5.48 3.17 15.83
CA LYS A 116 -4.37 3.69 15.03
C LYS A 116 -4.18 2.78 13.83
N VAL A 117 -4.58 3.26 12.67
CA VAL A 117 -4.52 2.52 11.40
C VAL A 117 -3.35 3.03 10.57
N VAL A 118 -2.47 2.14 10.14
CA VAL A 118 -1.43 2.47 9.17
C VAL A 118 -1.87 1.97 7.80
N LEU A 119 -2.01 2.89 6.87
CA LEU A 119 -2.33 2.60 5.47
C LEU A 119 -1.06 2.22 4.72
N CYS A 120 -1.15 1.16 3.93
CA CYS A 120 -0.05 0.66 3.11
C CYS A 120 -0.40 0.68 1.64
N ASP A 121 0.45 1.31 0.87
CA ASP A 121 0.43 1.25 -0.60
C ASP A 121 1.87 1.33 -1.12
N ASP A 122 2.07 1.04 -2.39
CA ASP A 122 3.40 1.04 -3.02
C ASP A 122 3.74 2.36 -3.69
N LEU A 123 2.74 3.16 -4.05
CA LEU A 123 2.92 4.39 -4.82
C LEU A 123 2.04 5.50 -4.29
N LEU A 124 2.66 6.63 -4.01
CA LEU A 124 1.98 7.89 -3.74
C LEU A 124 2.12 8.79 -4.98
N ALA A 125 1.08 8.87 -5.81
CA ALA A 125 1.05 9.76 -6.97
C ALA A 125 0.39 11.09 -6.60
N THR A 126 -0.92 11.22 -6.84
CA THR A 126 -1.67 12.45 -6.50
C THR A 126 -2.08 12.52 -5.03
N GLY A 127 -2.04 11.38 -4.34
CA GLY A 127 -2.55 11.25 -2.97
C GLY A 127 -4.04 10.97 -2.88
N GLY A 128 -4.77 10.97 -4.00
CA GLY A 128 -6.22 10.79 -4.00
C GLY A 128 -6.69 9.44 -3.41
N THR A 129 -5.91 8.38 -3.62
CA THR A 129 -6.22 7.05 -3.07
C THR A 129 -6.16 7.02 -1.55
N LEU A 130 -5.23 7.77 -0.95
CA LEU A 130 -5.00 7.75 0.50
C LEU A 130 -5.74 8.87 1.24
N ALA A 131 -6.27 9.84 0.52
CA ALA A 131 -7.05 10.93 1.09
C ALA A 131 -8.46 10.48 1.42
#